data_6ffbbf8e7bf9f0a264b821e3da6f1fe6
#
_entry.id   6ffbbf8e7bf9f0a264b821e3da6f1fe6
#
_cell.length_a   1.000
_cell.length_b   1.000
_cell.length_c   1.000
_cell.angle_alpha   90.00
_cell.angle_beta   90.00
_cell.angle_gamma   90.00
#
_symmetry.space_group_name_H-M   'P 1'
#
loop_
_entity.id
_entity.type
_entity.pdbx_description
1 polymer ?
#
loop_
_entity_poly.entity_id
_entity_poly.type
_entity_poly.pdbx_seq_one_letter_code
_entity_poly.pdbx_strand_id
1 'polypeptide(L)'
;MSNYETSQTSDLKELINKLRDTQTLSKNEWIRLIDGRTLELADYLFENAREVRITHYGHNVYVRGLIEFTNYCRNDCYYCGIRKSNLNAHRYRLTKEEILNCC
;
A
#
# COMPACT_ATOMS: atom_id res chain seq x y z
N MET A 1 -30.54 8.07 -20.97
CA MET A 1 -29.64 7.22 -20.19
C MET A 1 -28.38 7.98 -19.66
N SER A 2 -28.14 9.25 -19.99
CA SER A 2 -26.88 9.94 -19.63
C SER A 2 -26.87 10.68 -18.26
N ASN A 3 -28.01 11.02 -17.69
CA ASN A 3 -28.06 11.83 -16.46
C ASN A 3 -27.78 11.06 -15.16
N TYR A 4 -27.98 9.74 -15.16
CA TYR A 4 -27.79 8.91 -13.96
C TYR A 4 -26.32 8.55 -13.75
N GLU A 5 -25.60 8.25 -14.82
CA GLU A 5 -24.16 7.95 -14.78
C GLU A 5 -23.32 9.17 -14.41
N THR A 6 -23.71 10.34 -14.89
CA THR A 6 -23.00 11.61 -14.58
C THR A 6 -23.13 12.00 -13.10
N SER A 7 -24.31 11.77 -12.50
CA SER A 7 -24.54 12.03 -11.07
C SER A 7 -23.72 11.07 -10.19
N GLN A 8 -23.66 9.80 -10.56
CA GLN A 8 -22.92 8.79 -9.80
C GLN A 8 -21.40 9.02 -9.83
N THR A 9 -20.86 9.41 -10.97
CA THR A 9 -19.43 9.76 -11.11
C THR A 9 -19.08 11.00 -10.30
N SER A 10 -19.95 12.00 -10.24
CA SER A 10 -19.78 13.21 -9.42
C SER A 10 -19.71 12.86 -7.93
N ASP A 11 -20.63 12.05 -7.42
CA ASP A 11 -20.66 11.61 -6.03
C ASP A 11 -19.39 10.84 -5.63
N LEU A 12 -18.87 10.00 -6.54
CA LEU A 12 -17.64 9.25 -6.27
C LEU A 12 -16.40 10.13 -6.32
N LYS A 13 -16.36 11.18 -7.15
CA LYS A 13 -15.29 12.20 -7.10
C LYS A 13 -15.31 12.97 -5.77
N GLU A 14 -16.48 13.25 -5.21
CA GLU A 14 -16.59 13.84 -3.88
C GLU A 14 -16.02 12.94 -2.77
N LEU A 15 -16.20 11.62 -2.87
CA LEU A 15 -15.57 10.68 -1.93
C LEU A 15 -14.03 10.68 -2.05
N ILE A 16 -13.49 10.82 -3.26
CA ILE A 16 -12.04 10.96 -3.47
C ILE A 16 -11.53 12.26 -2.83
N ASN A 17 -12.24 13.38 -3.02
CA ASN A 17 -11.90 14.64 -2.39
C ASN A 17 -11.96 14.55 -0.86
N LYS A 18 -13.01 13.93 -0.32
CA LYS A 18 -13.12 13.67 1.12
C LYS A 18 -11.95 12.83 1.63
N LEU A 19 -11.58 11.77 0.91
CA LEU A 19 -10.45 10.93 1.28
C LEU A 19 -9.12 11.71 1.30
N ARG A 20 -8.90 12.56 0.29
CA ARG A 20 -7.72 13.45 0.24
C ARG A 20 -7.67 14.37 1.45
N ASP A 21 -8.80 14.99 1.80
CA ASP A 21 -8.85 16.07 2.80
C ASP A 21 -8.91 15.52 4.25
N THR A 22 -9.59 14.38 4.46
CA THR A 22 -9.81 13.81 5.80
C THR A 22 -9.00 12.55 6.08
N GLN A 23 -8.36 11.96 5.05
CA GLN A 23 -7.60 10.71 5.10
C GLN A 23 -8.42 9.50 5.59
N THR A 24 -9.74 9.60 5.58
CA THR A 24 -10.62 8.52 6.05
C THR A 24 -11.95 8.48 5.30
N LEU A 25 -12.46 7.28 5.12
CA LEU A 25 -13.81 7.00 4.63
C LEU A 25 -14.48 5.97 5.54
N SER A 26 -15.79 6.01 5.66
CA SER A 26 -16.57 4.94 6.28
C SER A 26 -16.54 3.67 5.44
N LYS A 27 -16.88 2.52 6.04
CA LYS A 27 -16.94 1.24 5.32
C LYS A 27 -17.83 1.30 4.08
N ASN A 28 -18.98 1.94 4.17
CA ASN A 28 -19.94 2.03 3.06
C ASN A 28 -19.40 2.94 1.94
N GLU A 29 -18.70 4.02 2.28
CA GLU A 29 -18.06 4.91 1.30
C GLU A 29 -16.92 4.19 0.56
N TRP A 30 -16.12 3.36 1.27
CA TRP A 30 -15.11 2.52 0.64
C TRP A 30 -15.73 1.52 -0.34
N ILE A 31 -16.80 0.83 0.04
CA ILE A 31 -17.51 -0.11 -0.84
C ILE A 31 -18.00 0.61 -2.10
N ARG A 32 -18.66 1.76 -1.95
CA ARG A 32 -19.14 2.55 -3.09
C ARG A 32 -18.02 2.97 -4.03
N LEU A 33 -16.88 3.41 -3.48
CA LEU A 33 -15.74 3.85 -4.27
C LEU A 33 -15.09 2.70 -5.04
N ILE A 34 -14.98 1.52 -4.44
CA ILE A 34 -14.38 0.33 -5.05
C ILE A 34 -15.30 -0.25 -6.12
N ASP A 35 -16.59 -0.43 -5.80
CA ASP A 35 -17.57 -1.03 -6.71
C ASP A 35 -17.91 -0.12 -7.90
N GLY A 36 -17.90 1.20 -7.68
CA GLY A 36 -18.17 2.20 -8.72
C GLY A 36 -16.93 2.60 -9.54
N ARG A 37 -15.83 1.90 -9.44
CA ARG A 37 -14.58 2.24 -10.13
C ARG A 37 -14.73 2.17 -11.65
N THR A 38 -14.45 3.30 -12.31
CA THR A 38 -14.27 3.42 -13.76
C THR A 38 -12.85 3.86 -14.07
N LEU A 39 -12.43 3.80 -15.34
CA LEU A 39 -11.10 4.31 -15.75
C LEU A 39 -10.99 5.81 -15.47
N GLU A 40 -12.01 6.61 -15.79
CA GLU A 40 -12.06 8.05 -15.52
C GLU A 40 -11.88 8.33 -14.01
N LEU A 41 -12.57 7.59 -13.16
CA LEU A 41 -12.49 7.75 -11.71
C LEU A 41 -11.12 7.34 -11.17
N ALA A 42 -10.52 6.29 -11.74
CA ALA A 42 -9.17 5.86 -11.41
C ALA A 42 -8.13 6.92 -11.77
N ASP A 43 -8.24 7.54 -12.95
CA ASP A 43 -7.34 8.62 -13.37
C ASP A 43 -7.47 9.83 -12.43
N TYR A 44 -8.68 10.22 -12.08
CA TYR A 44 -8.93 11.29 -11.11
C TYR A 44 -8.33 10.98 -9.74
N LEU A 45 -8.48 9.74 -9.24
CA LEU A 45 -7.87 9.29 -7.99
C LEU A 45 -6.34 9.35 -8.05
N PHE A 46 -5.73 8.90 -9.13
CA PHE A 46 -4.27 8.88 -9.29
C PHE A 46 -3.68 10.28 -9.38
N GLU A 47 -4.36 11.23 -10.05
CA GLU A 47 -3.94 12.62 -10.07
C GLU A 47 -3.95 13.23 -8.65
N ASN A 48 -5.06 13.06 -7.91
CA ASN A 48 -5.14 13.52 -6.53
C ASN A 48 -4.06 12.88 -5.62
N ALA A 49 -3.83 11.58 -5.76
CA ALA A 49 -2.79 10.88 -5.00
C ALA A 49 -1.38 11.40 -5.34
N ARG A 50 -1.12 11.70 -6.62
CA ARG A 50 0.14 12.29 -7.08
C ARG A 50 0.36 13.68 -6.49
N GLU A 51 -0.65 14.54 -6.48
CA GLU A 51 -0.57 15.87 -5.88
C GLU A 51 -0.26 15.79 -4.38
N VAL A 52 -0.96 14.95 -3.64
CA VAL A 52 -0.70 14.72 -2.20
C VAL A 52 0.73 14.25 -1.98
N ARG A 53 1.20 13.28 -2.77
CA ARG A 53 2.56 12.78 -2.68
C ARG A 53 3.60 13.89 -2.94
N ILE A 54 3.41 14.68 -4.00
CA ILE A 54 4.34 15.77 -4.36
C ILE A 54 4.38 16.82 -3.26
N THR A 55 3.24 17.16 -2.68
CA THR A 55 3.14 18.13 -1.57
C THR A 55 3.95 17.69 -0.35
N HIS A 56 3.96 16.37 -0.03
CA HIS A 56 4.63 15.86 1.17
C HIS A 56 6.08 15.44 0.94
N TYR A 57 6.40 14.91 -0.25
CA TYR A 57 7.69 14.28 -0.54
C TYR A 57 8.44 14.87 -1.73
N GLY A 58 7.85 15.85 -2.43
CA GLY A 58 8.41 16.40 -3.67
C GLY A 58 8.42 15.37 -4.80
N HIS A 59 9.29 15.58 -5.78
CA HIS A 59 9.44 14.70 -6.95
C HIS A 59 10.42 13.54 -6.72
N ASN A 60 11.09 13.49 -5.57
CA ASN A 60 12.10 12.48 -5.29
C ASN A 60 11.49 11.09 -5.14
N VAL A 61 12.19 10.09 -5.66
CA VAL A 61 11.92 8.68 -5.42
C VAL A 61 12.93 8.17 -4.39
N TYR A 62 12.42 7.63 -3.28
CA TYR A 62 13.27 7.07 -2.24
C TYR A 62 13.49 5.60 -2.51
N VAL A 63 14.73 5.22 -2.77
CA VAL A 63 15.14 3.82 -2.90
C VAL A 63 15.62 3.33 -1.55
N ARG A 64 15.11 2.18 -1.13
CA ARG A 64 15.52 1.52 0.13
C ARG A 64 15.99 0.11 -0.17
N GLY A 65 17.11 -0.27 0.41
CA GLY A 65 17.58 -1.65 0.42
C GLY A 65 17.10 -2.36 1.68
N LEU A 66 16.86 -3.65 1.58
CA LEU A 66 16.57 -4.55 2.71
C LEU A 66 17.65 -5.62 2.76
N ILE A 67 18.27 -5.77 3.93
CA ILE A 67 19.20 -6.87 4.20
C ILE A 67 18.55 -7.80 5.21
N GLU A 68 18.14 -8.97 4.77
CA GLU A 68 17.59 -10.02 5.62
C GLU A 68 18.72 -10.76 6.33
N PHE A 69 19.22 -10.22 7.42
CA PHE A 69 20.42 -10.70 8.10
C PHE A 69 20.21 -12.00 8.90
N THR A 70 18.97 -12.43 9.11
CA THR A 70 18.65 -13.69 9.78
C THR A 70 17.20 -14.12 9.52
N ASN A 71 16.97 -15.42 9.47
CA ASN A 71 15.63 -16.01 9.44
C ASN A 71 15.31 -16.79 10.72
N TYR A 72 16.08 -16.65 11.79
CA TYR A 72 15.71 -17.16 13.08
C TYR A 72 14.58 -16.33 13.67
N CYS A 73 13.44 -16.97 13.91
CA CYS A 73 12.27 -16.33 14.52
C CYS A 73 11.89 -17.08 15.79
N ARG A 74 11.59 -16.35 16.86
CA ARG A 74 11.10 -16.92 18.13
C ARG A 74 9.57 -17.10 18.14
N ASN A 75 8.87 -16.44 17.21
CA ASN A 75 7.42 -16.52 17.08
C ASN A 75 7.01 -17.76 16.26
N ASP A 76 5.80 -18.23 16.49
CA ASP A 76 5.25 -19.39 15.80
C ASP A 76 3.98 -19.05 15.02
N CYS A 77 4.02 -17.97 14.25
CA CYS A 77 2.89 -17.50 13.44
C CYS A 77 2.50 -18.55 12.41
N TYR A 78 1.24 -18.92 12.39
CA TYR A 78 0.73 -20.08 11.66
C TYR A 78 0.96 -20.00 10.14
N TYR A 79 0.90 -18.80 9.56
CA TYR A 79 1.12 -18.58 8.12
C TYR A 79 2.59 -18.43 7.71
N CYS A 80 3.51 -18.29 8.66
CA CYS A 80 4.87 -17.88 8.37
C CYS A 80 5.78 -19.07 8.13
N GLY A 81 6.47 -19.13 6.96
CA GLY A 81 7.40 -20.19 6.60
C GLY A 81 8.63 -20.28 7.52
N ILE A 82 9.04 -19.16 8.15
CA ILE A 82 10.18 -19.12 9.09
C ILE A 82 9.75 -19.21 10.56
N ARG A 83 8.53 -19.63 10.84
CA ARG A 83 8.07 -19.85 12.22
C ARG A 83 8.97 -20.82 12.97
N LYS A 84 9.03 -20.67 14.32
CA LYS A 84 9.92 -21.44 15.18
C LYS A 84 9.78 -22.97 15.00
N SER A 85 8.53 -23.47 14.91
CA SER A 85 8.23 -24.89 14.80
C SER A 85 8.48 -25.48 13.42
N ASN A 86 8.78 -24.70 12.39
CA ASN A 86 9.11 -25.24 11.07
C ASN A 86 10.55 -25.75 11.04
N LEU A 87 10.71 -27.06 11.25
CA LEU A 87 12.01 -27.74 11.23
C LEU A 87 12.60 -27.88 9.82
N ASN A 88 11.79 -27.70 8.77
CA ASN A 88 12.24 -27.77 7.38
C ASN A 88 12.83 -26.44 6.87
N ALA A 89 12.73 -25.36 7.63
CA ALA A 89 13.31 -24.10 7.25
C ALA A 89 14.83 -24.11 7.46
N HIS A 90 15.58 -23.96 6.37
CA HIS A 90 17.02 -23.76 6.47
C HIS A 90 17.30 -22.43 7.19
N ARG A 91 17.99 -22.49 8.35
CA ARG A 91 18.25 -21.34 9.20
C ARG A 91 19.61 -20.75 8.90
N TYR A 92 19.67 -19.40 8.86
CA TYR A 92 20.93 -18.68 8.68
C TYR A 92 20.96 -17.43 9.54
N ARG A 93 22.16 -16.92 9.76
CA ARG A 93 22.44 -15.62 10.36
C ARG A 93 23.72 -15.10 9.71
N LEU A 94 23.62 -13.94 9.07
CA LEU A 94 24.76 -13.28 8.45
C LEU A 94 25.70 -12.75 9.52
N THR A 95 26.99 -12.82 9.24
CA THR A 95 28.03 -12.19 10.03
C THR A 95 28.04 -10.68 9.79
N LYS A 96 28.74 -9.94 10.66
CA LYS A 96 28.93 -8.49 10.47
C LYS A 96 29.58 -8.17 9.13
N GLU A 97 30.56 -8.97 8.72
CA GLU A 97 31.27 -8.79 7.45
C GLU A 97 30.37 -8.99 6.24
N GLU A 98 29.57 -10.05 6.25
CA GLU A 98 28.57 -10.30 5.18
C GLU A 98 27.55 -9.18 5.08
N ILE A 99 27.07 -8.65 6.21
CA ILE A 99 26.13 -7.51 6.22
C ILE A 99 26.79 -6.25 5.62
N LEU A 100 28.04 -5.96 6.01
CA LEU A 100 28.77 -4.79 5.48
C LEU A 100 29.08 -4.91 4.00
N ASN A 101 29.29 -6.12 3.48
CA ASN A 101 29.50 -6.35 2.06
C ASN A 101 28.22 -6.16 1.21
N CYS A 102 27.04 -6.12 1.85
CA CYS A 102 25.77 -5.80 1.16
C CYS A 102 25.50 -4.29 1.04
N CYS A 103 26.26 -3.45 1.74
CA CYS A 103 26.09 -1.99 1.75
C CYS A 103 26.97 -1.31 0.72
#